data_89885454a7649190f25b432ac506c3be
#
_entry.id   89885454a7649190f25b432ac506c3be
#
_cell.length_a   1.000
_cell.length_b   1.000
_cell.length_c   1.000
_cell.angle_alpha   90.00
_cell.angle_beta   90.00
_cell.angle_gamma   90.00
#
_symmetry.space_group_name_H-M   'P 1'
#
loop_
_entity.id
_entity.type
_entity.pdbx_description
1 polymer ?
#
loop_
_entity_poly.entity_id
_entity_poly.type
_entity_poly.pdbx_seq_one_letter_code
_entity_poly.pdbx_strand_id
1 'polypeptide(L)'
;EQPDIFCGTSYVPQSGVGYQYARTGIAYVGLATLMQPLNPNYLNRREYIGGELSDTLKQGHEYCVSFYVSVAEELKYVTDGIGLYLSVDSAVDYTININLSFIPQIENPSGNIIYDTLNWVQISGTYIANGGEKYLTIGNFKDNANTMIDSINNSVPQSQYESYLFIDDVSVIDCTVGISEVNDNLSIGKLYPNPANTVVYYENVLGEDENGKIKLMDMLGKEIKEYKLTKGSNLISIP
;
A
#
# COMPACT_ATOMS: atom_id res chain seq x y z
N GLU A 1 0.79 14.50 21.77
CA GLU A 1 -0.05 15.04 20.69
C GLU A 1 -0.50 13.87 19.83
N GLN A 2 -1.64 13.99 19.20
CA GLN A 2 -2.20 12.97 18.33
C GLN A 2 -2.18 13.46 16.90
N PRO A 3 -2.08 12.58 15.89
CA PRO A 3 -2.21 12.94 14.48
C PRO A 3 -3.48 13.74 14.19
N ASP A 4 -3.37 14.73 13.31
CA ASP A 4 -4.47 15.63 12.94
C ASP A 4 -5.28 15.08 11.79
N ILE A 5 -6.60 15.33 11.80
CA ILE A 5 -7.49 15.05 10.67
C ILE A 5 -7.87 16.38 10.03
N PHE A 6 -7.57 16.51 8.74
CA PHE A 6 -7.91 17.66 7.91
C PHE A 6 -9.06 17.31 6.98
N CYS A 7 -10.13 18.12 6.95
CA CYS A 7 -11.27 17.85 6.07
C CYS A 7 -11.80 19.13 5.43
N GLY A 8 -12.52 19.00 4.31
CA GLY A 8 -12.92 20.08 3.42
C GLY A 8 -13.79 21.19 4.01
N THR A 9 -14.29 21.03 5.24
CA THR A 9 -15.02 22.08 5.96
C THR A 9 -14.16 22.80 7.00
N SER A 10 -12.97 22.23 7.31
CA SER A 10 -12.04 22.77 8.29
C SER A 10 -10.62 22.33 7.92
N TYR A 11 -9.74 23.35 7.75
CA TYR A 11 -8.30 23.14 7.55
C TYR A 11 -7.87 22.51 6.20
N VAL A 12 -8.76 22.43 5.19
CA VAL A 12 -8.42 22.09 3.81
C VAL A 12 -8.91 23.19 2.88
N PRO A 13 -8.07 23.78 2.04
CA PRO A 13 -6.66 23.48 1.84
C PRO A 13 -5.70 24.17 2.81
N GLN A 14 -6.15 25.14 3.63
CA GLN A 14 -5.30 25.94 4.51
C GLN A 14 -5.39 25.46 5.96
N SER A 15 -4.26 25.08 6.53
CA SER A 15 -4.13 24.70 7.94
C SER A 15 -3.10 25.59 8.68
N GLY A 16 -2.90 25.32 9.97
CA GLY A 16 -1.85 26.00 10.76
C GLY A 16 -0.44 25.51 10.48
N VAL A 17 -0.27 24.44 9.70
CA VAL A 17 1.02 23.82 9.35
C VAL A 17 1.36 23.91 7.87
N GLY A 18 0.36 24.23 7.02
CA GLY A 18 0.61 24.37 5.58
C GLY A 18 -0.66 24.39 4.73
N TYR A 19 -0.48 24.40 3.42
CA TYR A 19 -1.53 24.45 2.40
C TYR A 19 -1.50 23.21 1.53
N GLN A 20 -2.54 22.38 1.58
CA GLN A 20 -2.66 21.21 0.71
C GLN A 20 -4.14 20.85 0.44
N TYR A 21 -4.46 20.50 -0.80
CA TYR A 21 -5.72 19.84 -1.13
C TYR A 21 -5.63 18.33 -0.86
N ALA A 22 -6.75 17.73 -0.48
CA ALA A 22 -6.83 16.27 -0.46
C ALA A 22 -6.46 15.70 -1.84
N ARG A 23 -5.70 14.60 -1.85
CA ARG A 23 -5.33 13.93 -3.10
C ARG A 23 -6.55 13.31 -3.75
N THR A 24 -7.37 12.65 -2.95
CA THR A 24 -8.71 12.19 -3.35
C THR A 24 -9.73 12.54 -2.26
N GLY A 25 -11.00 12.55 -2.64
CA GLY A 25 -12.06 12.87 -1.69
C GLY A 25 -11.99 14.30 -1.14
N ILE A 26 -12.16 14.47 0.17
CA ILE A 26 -12.28 15.77 0.85
C ILE A 26 -11.43 15.91 2.11
N ALA A 27 -10.66 14.88 2.47
CA ALA A 27 -9.93 14.82 3.74
C ALA A 27 -8.61 14.07 3.60
N TYR A 28 -7.66 14.39 4.45
CA TYR A 28 -6.40 13.67 4.64
C TYR A 28 -6.02 13.74 6.12
N VAL A 29 -4.98 13.02 6.52
CA VAL A 29 -4.43 13.07 7.88
C VAL A 29 -3.03 13.66 7.85
N GLY A 30 -2.55 14.13 9.00
CA GLY A 30 -1.19 14.64 9.12
C GLY A 30 -0.53 14.19 10.41
N LEU A 31 0.80 14.10 10.39
CA LEU A 31 1.59 13.69 11.55
C LEU A 31 2.98 14.36 11.57
N ALA A 32 3.48 14.59 12.78
CA ALA A 32 4.85 15.04 13.01
C ALA A 32 5.82 13.86 12.91
N THR A 33 6.68 13.88 11.89
CA THR A 33 7.75 12.89 11.70
C THR A 33 9.03 13.23 12.50
N LEU A 34 9.13 14.47 12.97
CA LEU A 34 10.21 14.97 13.81
C LEU A 34 9.69 16.13 14.64
N MET A 35 9.88 16.09 15.97
CA MET A 35 9.44 17.15 16.89
C MET A 35 10.63 17.74 17.60
N GLN A 36 10.82 19.05 17.46
CA GLN A 36 11.82 19.87 18.16
C GLN A 36 13.15 19.15 18.47
N PRO A 37 13.92 18.72 17.45
CA PRO A 37 15.03 17.77 17.62
C PRO A 37 16.18 18.31 18.48
N LEU A 38 16.26 19.62 18.68
CA LEU A 38 17.26 20.28 19.52
C LEU A 38 16.83 20.43 20.99
N ASN A 39 15.58 20.11 21.32
CA ASN A 39 15.06 20.20 22.67
C ASN A 39 15.13 18.81 23.35
N PRO A 40 15.92 18.63 24.42
CA PRO A 40 16.08 17.34 25.06
C PRO A 40 14.79 16.75 25.65
N ASN A 41 13.77 17.57 25.91
CA ASN A 41 12.47 17.12 26.38
C ASN A 41 11.62 16.50 25.27
N TYR A 42 12.00 16.69 24.01
CA TYR A 42 11.32 16.19 22.82
C TYR A 42 12.18 15.18 22.02
N LEU A 43 13.22 14.65 22.65
CA LEU A 43 14.13 13.71 22.01
C LEU A 43 13.38 12.48 21.49
N ASN A 44 13.52 12.19 20.21
CA ASN A 44 12.89 11.08 19.51
C ASN A 44 11.35 11.08 19.53
N ARG A 45 10.72 12.22 19.81
CA ARG A 45 9.25 12.30 19.74
C ARG A 45 8.78 12.19 18.28
N ARG A 46 7.73 11.40 18.11
CA ARG A 46 7.07 11.08 16.84
C ARG A 46 5.56 10.97 17.03
N GLU A 47 4.84 11.20 15.96
CA GLU A 47 3.44 10.83 15.86
C GLU A 47 3.27 9.65 14.92
N TYR A 48 2.22 8.88 15.12
CA TYR A 48 1.90 7.71 14.30
C TYR A 48 0.41 7.65 14.01
N ILE A 49 0.09 7.30 12.78
CA ILE A 49 -1.27 6.98 12.35
C ILE A 49 -1.43 5.48 12.44
N GLY A 50 -2.41 5.01 13.21
CA GLY A 50 -2.80 3.60 13.28
C GLY A 50 -4.10 3.35 12.53
N GLY A 51 -4.20 2.22 11.85
CA GLY A 51 -5.41 1.77 11.18
C GLY A 51 -5.59 0.27 11.22
N GLU A 52 -6.84 -0.18 11.15
CA GLU A 52 -7.20 -1.59 11.03
C GLU A 52 -7.52 -1.89 9.55
N LEU A 53 -6.95 -2.97 9.03
CA LEU A 53 -7.24 -3.46 7.67
C LEU A 53 -8.65 -4.08 7.62
N SER A 54 -9.34 -3.96 6.48
CA SER A 54 -10.65 -4.59 6.27
C SER A 54 -10.60 -6.10 6.43
N ASP A 55 -9.51 -6.71 6.00
CA ASP A 55 -9.25 -8.14 6.11
C ASP A 55 -7.85 -8.41 6.67
N THR A 56 -7.68 -9.58 7.29
CA THR A 56 -6.38 -10.08 7.74
C THR A 56 -5.55 -10.55 6.53
N LEU A 57 -4.25 -10.19 6.51
CA LEU A 57 -3.36 -10.62 5.44
C LEU A 57 -3.12 -12.14 5.49
N LYS A 58 -3.04 -12.74 4.31
CA LYS A 58 -2.87 -14.19 4.15
C LYS A 58 -1.40 -14.54 4.04
N GLN A 59 -0.98 -15.58 4.77
CA GLN A 59 0.40 -16.06 4.73
C GLN A 59 0.86 -16.40 3.30
N GLY A 60 2.04 -15.90 2.93
CA GLY A 60 2.68 -16.15 1.66
C GLY A 60 2.13 -15.37 0.48
N HIS A 61 1.05 -14.58 0.66
CA HIS A 61 0.57 -13.67 -0.37
C HIS A 61 1.44 -12.41 -0.46
N GLU A 62 1.66 -11.94 -1.67
CA GLU A 62 2.30 -10.66 -1.93
C GLU A 62 1.27 -9.54 -1.93
N TYR A 63 1.52 -8.51 -1.14
CA TYR A 63 0.69 -7.32 -1.05
C TYR A 63 1.41 -6.11 -1.63
N CYS A 64 0.74 -5.39 -2.52
CA CYS A 64 1.14 -4.07 -2.99
C CYS A 64 0.67 -3.05 -1.97
N VAL A 65 1.62 -2.33 -1.38
CA VAL A 65 1.36 -1.33 -0.35
C VAL A 65 1.78 0.03 -0.85
N SER A 66 0.93 1.02 -0.69
CA SER A 66 1.26 2.40 -1.04
C SER A 66 0.52 3.41 -0.16
N PHE A 67 1.10 4.58 -0.02
CA PHE A 67 0.46 5.76 0.54
C PHE A 67 1.11 7.00 -0.06
N TYR A 68 0.46 8.15 0.06
CA TYR A 68 0.95 9.38 -0.50
C TYR A 68 1.24 10.39 0.60
N VAL A 69 2.31 11.17 0.43
CA VAL A 69 2.74 12.18 1.38
C VAL A 69 2.95 13.53 0.70
N SER A 70 2.72 14.60 1.42
CA SER A 70 3.09 15.97 1.04
C SER A 70 3.64 16.70 2.26
N VAL A 71 4.62 17.59 2.05
CA VAL A 71 5.27 18.31 3.14
C VAL A 71 4.44 19.53 3.55
N ALA A 72 4.31 19.74 4.84
CA ALA A 72 3.72 20.95 5.42
C ALA A 72 4.77 22.08 5.45
N GLU A 73 4.60 23.11 4.63
CA GLU A 73 5.61 24.14 4.34
C GLU A 73 5.79 25.22 5.42
N GLU A 74 4.85 25.33 6.35
CA GLU A 74 4.93 26.32 7.42
C GLU A 74 5.88 25.92 8.57
N LEU A 75 6.43 24.70 8.51
CA LEU A 75 7.34 24.17 9.51
C LEU A 75 8.81 24.20 8.99
N LYS A 76 9.76 24.02 9.90
CA LYS A 76 11.17 24.24 9.59
C LYS A 76 11.82 23.11 8.83
N TYR A 77 11.54 21.88 9.22
CA TYR A 77 12.32 20.72 8.80
C TYR A 77 11.58 19.83 7.81
N VAL A 78 12.38 19.18 7.00
CA VAL A 78 11.99 18.03 6.17
C VAL A 78 12.88 16.85 6.50
N THR A 79 12.37 15.63 6.31
CA THR A 79 13.10 14.41 6.67
C THR A 79 12.95 13.32 5.61
N ASP A 80 13.82 12.31 5.69
CA ASP A 80 13.66 11.04 4.96
C ASP A 80 12.81 10.02 5.72
N GLY A 81 12.49 10.30 6.99
CA GLY A 81 11.89 9.35 7.91
C GLY A 81 10.38 9.23 7.75
N ILE A 82 9.93 8.27 6.97
CA ILE A 82 8.52 7.84 6.89
C ILE A 82 8.43 6.39 6.40
N GLY A 83 7.57 5.59 7.00
CA GLY A 83 7.33 4.21 6.60
C GLY A 83 5.97 3.71 7.07
N LEU A 84 5.60 2.51 6.61
CA LEU A 84 4.39 1.79 6.99
C LEU A 84 4.77 0.43 7.55
N TYR A 85 4.30 0.14 8.76
CA TYR A 85 4.47 -1.12 9.46
C TYR A 85 3.16 -1.88 9.53
N LEU A 86 3.19 -3.16 9.15
CA LEU A 86 2.06 -4.10 9.21
C LEU A 86 2.27 -5.05 10.39
N SER A 87 1.23 -5.29 11.18
CA SER A 87 1.30 -6.08 12.40
C SER A 87 0.03 -6.86 12.71
N VAL A 88 0.17 -7.92 13.50
CA VAL A 88 -0.95 -8.74 14.01
C VAL A 88 -1.76 -7.96 15.05
N ASP A 89 -1.07 -7.26 15.95
CA ASP A 89 -1.67 -6.44 16.99
C ASP A 89 -1.42 -4.95 16.71
N SER A 90 -2.27 -4.09 17.26
CA SER A 90 -2.07 -2.64 17.16
C SER A 90 -0.72 -2.24 17.78
N ALA A 91 0.13 -1.60 16.98
CA ALA A 91 1.45 -1.13 17.40
C ALA A 91 1.42 0.27 18.02
N VAL A 92 0.29 1.00 17.91
CA VAL A 92 0.16 2.36 18.44
C VAL A 92 -0.21 2.33 19.91
N ASP A 93 0.71 2.79 20.75
CA ASP A 93 0.44 3.09 22.16
C ASP A 93 0.35 4.61 22.31
N TYR A 94 -0.85 5.12 22.51
CA TYR A 94 -1.13 6.56 22.65
C TYR A 94 -0.53 7.19 23.92
N THR A 95 0.08 6.40 24.80
CA THR A 95 0.76 6.89 26.02
C THR A 95 2.25 7.19 25.78
N ILE A 96 2.81 6.75 24.66
CA ILE A 96 4.24 6.84 24.35
C ILE A 96 4.45 7.74 23.12
N ASN A 97 5.04 8.91 23.33
CA ASN A 97 5.37 9.88 22.28
C ASN A 97 6.85 9.79 21.85
N ILE A 98 7.41 8.59 21.81
CA ILE A 98 8.77 8.33 21.34
C ILE A 98 8.76 7.46 20.09
N ASN A 99 9.87 7.39 19.36
CA ASN A 99 9.92 6.53 18.19
C ASN A 99 9.66 5.06 18.55
N LEU A 100 8.76 4.44 17.81
CA LEU A 100 8.51 3.01 17.88
C LEU A 100 9.68 2.27 17.22
N SER A 101 10.31 1.33 17.95
CA SER A 101 11.48 0.61 17.49
C SER A 101 11.10 -0.61 16.61
N PHE A 102 10.21 -0.40 15.64
CA PHE A 102 9.85 -1.41 14.63
C PHE A 102 10.60 -1.14 13.33
N ILE A 103 10.75 -2.18 12.52
CA ILE A 103 11.27 -2.08 11.16
C ILE A 103 10.06 -2.11 10.22
N PRO A 104 9.71 -0.99 9.58
CA PRO A 104 8.59 -0.96 8.64
C PRO A 104 8.88 -1.81 7.41
N GLN A 105 7.88 -2.49 6.89
CA GLN A 105 8.01 -3.28 5.67
C GLN A 105 8.09 -2.40 4.42
N ILE A 106 7.44 -1.23 4.47
CA ILE A 106 7.50 -0.23 3.41
C ILE A 106 8.08 1.06 4.00
N GLU A 107 9.17 1.53 3.42
CA GLU A 107 9.89 2.70 3.93
C GLU A 107 10.37 3.58 2.79
N ASN A 108 10.32 4.89 2.99
CA ASN A 108 11.03 5.82 2.12
C ASN A 108 12.55 5.56 2.23
N PRO A 109 13.28 5.45 1.12
CA PRO A 109 14.70 5.14 1.16
C PRO A 109 15.50 6.12 2.03
N SER A 110 16.43 5.59 2.82
CA SER A 110 17.32 6.41 3.64
C SER A 110 18.10 7.39 2.77
N GLY A 111 18.14 8.65 3.17
CA GLY A 111 18.75 9.73 2.41
C GLY A 111 17.84 10.40 1.36
N ASN A 112 16.69 9.83 1.07
CA ASN A 112 15.71 10.44 0.18
C ASN A 112 14.82 11.42 0.97
N ILE A 113 15.33 12.60 1.28
CA ILE A 113 14.57 13.65 1.97
C ILE A 113 13.41 14.11 1.07
N ILE A 114 12.20 14.16 1.62
CA ILE A 114 11.00 14.57 0.91
C ILE A 114 10.84 16.08 1.05
N TYR A 115 10.85 16.81 -0.10
CA TYR A 115 10.76 18.28 -0.14
C TYR A 115 9.47 18.81 -0.75
N ASP A 116 8.68 17.96 -1.42
CA ASP A 116 7.54 18.42 -2.20
C ASP A 116 6.39 18.89 -1.30
N THR A 117 6.14 20.19 -1.36
CA THR A 117 5.06 20.88 -0.62
C THR A 117 3.83 21.12 -1.49
N LEU A 118 3.90 20.85 -2.79
CA LEU A 118 2.84 21.14 -3.76
C LEU A 118 2.15 19.88 -4.25
N ASN A 119 2.93 18.82 -4.47
CA ASN A 119 2.44 17.56 -5.01
C ASN A 119 2.47 16.45 -3.96
N TRP A 120 1.65 15.44 -4.19
CA TRP A 120 1.67 14.22 -3.44
C TRP A 120 2.74 13.26 -3.96
N VAL A 121 3.68 12.87 -3.11
CA VAL A 121 4.75 11.92 -3.40
C VAL A 121 4.30 10.54 -2.96
N GLN A 122 4.37 9.55 -3.84
CA GLN A 122 4.03 8.17 -3.52
C GLN A 122 5.18 7.46 -2.81
N ILE A 123 4.88 6.83 -1.68
CA ILE A 123 5.72 5.82 -1.04
C ILE A 123 5.06 4.47 -1.27
N SER A 124 5.80 3.51 -1.83
CA SER A 124 5.23 2.21 -2.19
C SER A 124 6.27 1.10 -2.18
N GLY A 125 5.77 -0.13 -2.07
CA GLY A 125 6.57 -1.35 -2.16
C GLY A 125 5.69 -2.58 -2.11
N THR A 126 6.32 -3.75 -2.13
CA THR A 126 5.63 -5.03 -1.97
C THR A 126 6.05 -5.70 -0.66
N TYR A 127 5.15 -6.48 -0.09
CA TYR A 127 5.36 -7.23 1.13
C TYR A 127 4.77 -8.62 1.01
N ILE A 128 5.58 -9.65 1.27
CA ILE A 128 5.07 -11.03 1.39
C ILE A 128 4.64 -11.22 2.83
N ALA A 129 3.33 -11.40 3.05
CA ALA A 129 2.75 -11.46 4.37
C ALA A 129 3.17 -12.73 5.14
N ASN A 130 3.46 -12.57 6.42
CA ASN A 130 3.67 -13.69 7.33
C ASN A 130 2.34 -14.38 7.72
N GLY A 131 1.22 -13.66 7.52
CA GLY A 131 -0.14 -14.07 7.85
C GLY A 131 -0.56 -13.62 9.23
N GLY A 132 -1.78 -13.11 9.31
CA GLY A 132 -2.36 -12.61 10.55
C GLY A 132 -2.25 -11.09 10.75
N GLU A 133 -1.47 -10.38 9.94
CA GLU A 133 -1.39 -8.92 10.01
C GLU A 133 -2.77 -8.30 9.74
N LYS A 134 -3.23 -7.50 10.69
CA LYS A 134 -4.54 -6.85 10.66
C LYS A 134 -4.46 -5.34 10.90
N TYR A 135 -3.32 -4.85 11.34
CA TYR A 135 -3.11 -3.45 11.64
C TYR A 135 -1.98 -2.88 10.80
N LEU A 136 -2.11 -1.59 10.48
CA LEU A 136 -1.05 -0.80 9.91
C LEU A 136 -0.70 0.36 10.84
N THR A 137 0.56 0.78 10.78
CA THR A 137 1.04 1.97 11.49
C THR A 137 1.94 2.76 10.55
N ILE A 138 1.67 4.05 10.37
CA ILE A 138 2.47 4.96 9.52
C ILE A 138 3.15 5.99 10.42
N GLY A 139 4.45 6.23 10.18
CA GLY A 139 5.24 7.22 10.91
C GLY A 139 6.72 7.09 10.66
N ASN A 140 7.51 7.86 11.39
CA ASN A 140 8.97 7.76 11.39
C ASN A 140 9.45 6.81 12.49
N PHE A 141 9.91 5.63 12.12
CA PHE A 141 10.41 4.60 13.03
C PHE A 141 11.89 4.76 13.41
N LYS A 142 12.58 5.73 12.80
CA LYS A 142 13.98 6.06 13.10
C LYS A 142 14.05 7.03 14.29
N ASP A 143 15.10 6.93 15.08
CA ASP A 143 15.46 7.95 16.06
C ASP A 143 16.04 9.21 15.38
N ASN A 144 16.32 10.26 16.15
CA ASN A 144 16.87 11.50 15.62
C ASN A 144 18.26 11.34 15.01
N ALA A 145 19.06 10.38 15.49
CA ALA A 145 20.43 10.13 15.00
C ALA A 145 20.43 9.44 13.62
N ASN A 146 19.40 8.68 13.31
CA ASN A 146 19.24 7.92 12.08
C ASN A 146 18.24 8.56 11.08
N THR A 147 17.59 9.67 11.47
CA THR A 147 16.72 10.45 10.58
C THR A 147 17.54 11.54 9.90
N MET A 148 17.62 11.55 8.58
CA MET A 148 18.21 12.67 7.85
C MET A 148 17.26 13.87 7.85
N ILE A 149 17.80 15.06 8.14
CA ILE A 149 17.04 16.28 8.36
C ILE A 149 17.64 17.39 7.49
N ASP A 150 16.77 18.17 6.84
CA ASP A 150 17.13 19.42 6.21
C ASP A 150 16.13 20.52 6.57
N SER A 151 16.43 21.77 6.25
CA SER A 151 15.61 22.93 6.58
C SER A 151 15.05 23.57 5.32
N ILE A 152 13.71 23.72 5.27
CA ILE A 152 13.03 24.43 4.17
C ILE A 152 12.59 25.84 4.58
N ASN A 153 12.33 26.08 5.85
CA ASN A 153 11.86 27.36 6.36
C ASN A 153 12.68 27.82 7.58
N ASN A 154 13.63 28.71 7.34
CA ASN A 154 14.54 29.21 8.39
C ASN A 154 14.00 30.44 9.13
N SER A 155 12.85 30.98 8.75
CA SER A 155 12.27 32.21 9.32
C SER A 155 11.24 31.95 10.40
N VAL A 156 10.95 30.69 10.71
CA VAL A 156 9.93 30.28 11.67
C VAL A 156 10.45 30.32 13.11
N PRO A 157 9.57 30.56 14.11
CA PRO A 157 9.93 30.52 15.52
C PRO A 157 10.28 29.10 15.97
N GLN A 158 10.98 28.98 17.11
CA GLN A 158 11.44 27.69 17.63
C GLN A 158 10.29 26.70 17.92
N SER A 159 9.10 27.18 18.18
CA SER A 159 7.90 26.32 18.35
C SER A 159 7.51 25.55 17.07
N GLN A 160 8.01 25.98 15.92
CA GLN A 160 7.78 25.35 14.59
C GLN A 160 9.02 24.58 14.09
N TYR A 161 9.94 24.20 14.98
CA TYR A 161 11.12 23.38 14.64
C TYR A 161 10.73 21.90 14.57
N GLU A 162 9.91 21.56 13.59
CA GLU A 162 9.31 20.24 13.37
C GLU A 162 9.36 19.89 11.90
N SER A 163 9.20 18.61 11.60
CA SER A 163 8.88 18.11 10.26
C SER A 163 7.51 17.44 10.31
N TYR A 164 6.63 17.82 9.40
CA TYR A 164 5.26 17.37 9.38
C TYR A 164 4.87 16.94 7.96
N LEU A 165 4.21 15.80 7.85
CA LEU A 165 3.71 15.27 6.58
C LEU A 165 2.20 15.14 6.61
N PHE A 166 1.57 15.56 5.53
CA PHE A 166 0.21 15.17 5.18
C PHE A 166 0.24 13.79 4.53
N ILE A 167 -0.74 12.95 4.83
CA ILE A 167 -0.84 11.57 4.35
C ILE A 167 -2.23 11.34 3.77
N ASP A 168 -2.28 10.73 2.58
CA ASP A 168 -3.52 10.39 1.89
C ASP A 168 -3.41 9.07 1.13
N ASP A 169 -4.54 8.51 0.71
CA ASP A 169 -4.67 7.34 -0.17
C ASP A 169 -3.81 6.14 0.25
N VAL A 170 -3.95 5.72 1.51
CA VAL A 170 -3.31 4.51 2.03
C VAL A 170 -3.97 3.28 1.44
N SER A 171 -3.17 2.39 0.85
CA SER A 171 -3.65 1.18 0.17
C SER A 171 -2.80 -0.04 0.50
N VAL A 172 -3.46 -1.15 0.82
CA VAL A 172 -2.85 -2.48 0.98
C VAL A 172 -3.71 -3.46 0.18
N ILE A 173 -3.20 -3.90 -0.96
CA ILE A 173 -3.96 -4.73 -1.93
C ILE A 173 -3.20 -6.02 -2.17
N ASP A 174 -3.90 -7.16 -2.10
CA ASP A 174 -3.36 -8.45 -2.51
C ASP A 174 -3.02 -8.38 -4.02
N CYS A 175 -1.75 -8.38 -4.32
CA CYS A 175 -1.22 -8.36 -5.69
C CYS A 175 -0.50 -9.65 -6.04
N THR A 176 -0.78 -10.71 -5.29
CA THR A 176 -0.31 -12.03 -5.62
C THR A 176 -0.75 -12.37 -7.04
N VAL A 177 0.15 -12.18 -8.00
CA VAL A 177 -0.04 -12.64 -9.36
C VAL A 177 0.15 -14.15 -9.37
N GLY A 178 -0.84 -14.84 -8.87
CA GLY A 178 -1.00 -16.27 -9.07
C GLY A 178 -2.18 -16.45 -10.00
N ILE A 179 -1.98 -17.06 -11.14
CA ILE A 179 -2.94 -18.09 -11.49
C ILE A 179 -2.96 -18.93 -10.23
N SER A 180 -3.98 -18.79 -9.38
CA SER A 180 -4.22 -19.80 -8.35
C SER A 180 -4.28 -21.09 -9.13
N GLU A 181 -3.21 -21.89 -9.05
CA GLU A 181 -3.38 -23.30 -9.34
C GLU A 181 -4.48 -23.70 -8.38
N VAL A 182 -5.66 -23.87 -8.93
CA VAL A 182 -6.78 -24.46 -8.21
C VAL A 182 -6.28 -25.86 -7.89
N ASN A 183 -5.65 -25.98 -6.73
CA ASN A 183 -5.20 -27.22 -6.13
C ASN A 183 -6.40 -27.95 -5.51
N ASP A 184 -7.52 -27.83 -6.18
CA ASP A 184 -8.62 -28.76 -6.04
C ASP A 184 -8.45 -29.80 -7.14
N ASN A 185 -8.64 -31.04 -6.82
CA ASN A 185 -8.61 -32.23 -7.67
C ASN A 185 -9.38 -32.13 -9.01
N LEU A 186 -9.40 -30.93 -9.58
CA LEU A 186 -9.88 -30.63 -10.91
C LEU A 186 -8.73 -30.91 -11.86
N SER A 187 -8.84 -31.99 -12.59
CA SER A 187 -7.98 -32.40 -13.69
C SER A 187 -7.93 -31.27 -14.73
N ILE A 188 -6.94 -30.37 -14.62
CA ILE A 188 -6.78 -29.28 -15.57
C ILE A 188 -6.25 -29.88 -16.86
N GLY A 189 -7.06 -29.83 -17.92
CA GLY A 189 -6.64 -30.29 -19.23
C GLY A 189 -5.54 -29.39 -19.82
N LYS A 190 -4.81 -29.93 -20.79
CA LYS A 190 -3.78 -29.19 -21.53
C LYS A 190 -4.35 -28.58 -22.80
N LEU A 191 -4.01 -27.31 -23.05
CA LEU A 191 -4.39 -26.55 -24.25
C LEU A 191 -3.16 -26.33 -25.13
N TYR A 192 -3.18 -26.82 -26.38
CA TYR A 192 -2.05 -26.67 -27.31
C TYR A 192 -2.48 -26.67 -28.76
N PRO A 193 -1.72 -26.00 -29.66
CA PRO A 193 -0.65 -25.07 -29.37
C PRO A 193 -1.19 -23.78 -28.72
N ASN A 194 -0.36 -23.14 -27.89
CA ASN A 194 -0.65 -21.82 -27.33
C ASN A 194 0.63 -20.95 -27.46
N PRO A 195 0.64 -19.90 -28.31
CA PRO A 195 -0.49 -19.37 -29.11
C PRO A 195 -1.00 -20.29 -30.22
N ALA A 196 -2.30 -20.16 -30.55
CA ALA A 196 -2.97 -20.90 -31.62
C ALA A 196 -3.43 -19.94 -32.73
N ASN A 197 -3.47 -20.43 -33.99
CA ASN A 197 -3.97 -19.63 -35.12
C ASN A 197 -5.41 -19.98 -35.52
N THR A 198 -5.64 -21.25 -35.88
CA THR A 198 -6.94 -21.70 -36.41
C THR A 198 -7.59 -22.79 -35.59
N VAL A 199 -6.77 -23.57 -34.92
CA VAL A 199 -7.23 -24.69 -34.09
C VAL A 199 -6.39 -24.81 -32.85
N VAL A 200 -7.02 -25.29 -31.77
CA VAL A 200 -6.39 -25.67 -30.53
C VAL A 200 -6.92 -27.02 -30.06
N TYR A 201 -6.07 -27.81 -29.50
CA TYR A 201 -6.47 -29.07 -28.86
C TYR A 201 -6.56 -28.85 -27.37
N TYR A 202 -7.64 -29.34 -26.82
CA TYR A 202 -7.82 -29.43 -25.39
C TYR A 202 -7.83 -30.88 -24.95
N GLU A 203 -6.79 -31.29 -24.26
CA GLU A 203 -6.67 -32.63 -23.67
C GLU A 203 -7.20 -32.57 -22.25
N ASN A 204 -8.32 -33.23 -21.97
CA ASN A 204 -8.92 -33.28 -20.65
C ASN A 204 -8.68 -34.62 -19.96
N VAL A 205 -8.82 -34.62 -18.63
CA VAL A 205 -8.70 -35.80 -17.75
C VAL A 205 -10.05 -36.13 -17.12
N LEU A 206 -11.16 -35.79 -17.81
CA LEU A 206 -12.51 -36.05 -17.31
C LEU A 206 -12.73 -37.53 -17.03
N GLY A 207 -13.41 -37.83 -15.92
CA GLY A 207 -13.94 -39.17 -15.61
C GLY A 207 -14.99 -39.61 -16.61
N GLU A 208 -15.36 -40.89 -16.54
CA GLU A 208 -16.32 -41.50 -17.51
C GLU A 208 -17.70 -40.86 -17.49
N ASP A 209 -18.10 -40.24 -16.37
CA ASP A 209 -19.43 -39.64 -16.17
C ASP A 209 -19.46 -38.12 -16.14
N GLU A 210 -18.37 -37.44 -16.49
CA GLU A 210 -18.26 -35.97 -16.41
C GLU A 210 -18.56 -35.30 -17.75
N ASN A 211 -19.52 -34.37 -17.74
CA ASN A 211 -19.86 -33.51 -18.87
C ASN A 211 -19.17 -32.15 -18.73
N GLY A 212 -18.06 -31.95 -19.43
CA GLY A 212 -17.37 -30.65 -19.48
C GLY A 212 -17.82 -29.81 -20.66
N LYS A 213 -17.60 -28.51 -20.57
CA LYS A 213 -17.80 -27.53 -21.64
C LYS A 213 -16.67 -26.53 -21.69
N ILE A 214 -16.28 -26.11 -22.88
CA ILE A 214 -15.39 -24.99 -23.13
C ILE A 214 -16.15 -23.88 -23.85
N LYS A 215 -15.99 -22.64 -23.38
CA LYS A 215 -16.50 -21.44 -24.04
C LYS A 215 -15.37 -20.65 -24.63
N LEU A 216 -15.46 -20.35 -25.93
CA LEU A 216 -14.59 -19.41 -26.62
C LEU A 216 -15.20 -18.03 -26.49
N MET A 217 -14.42 -17.07 -26.00
CA MET A 217 -14.85 -15.68 -25.79
C MET A 217 -13.89 -14.72 -26.53
N ASP A 218 -14.40 -13.57 -26.95
CA ASP A 218 -13.55 -12.47 -27.42
C ASP A 218 -12.90 -11.71 -26.25
N MET A 219 -12.04 -10.74 -26.54
CA MET A 219 -11.34 -9.93 -25.53
C MET A 219 -12.28 -9.07 -24.68
N LEU A 220 -13.54 -8.91 -25.07
CA LEU A 220 -14.57 -8.18 -24.34
C LEU A 220 -15.45 -9.11 -23.48
N GLY A 221 -15.16 -10.42 -23.48
CA GLY A 221 -15.91 -11.43 -22.71
C GLY A 221 -17.19 -11.90 -23.39
N LYS A 222 -17.44 -11.53 -24.67
CA LYS A 222 -18.59 -11.99 -25.44
C LYS A 222 -18.36 -13.44 -25.88
N GLU A 223 -19.31 -14.32 -25.61
CA GLU A 223 -19.26 -15.71 -26.04
C GLU A 223 -19.35 -15.79 -27.57
N ILE A 224 -18.33 -16.40 -28.20
CA ILE A 224 -18.26 -16.68 -29.64
C ILE A 224 -18.83 -18.06 -29.91
N LYS A 225 -18.44 -19.06 -29.10
CA LYS A 225 -18.87 -20.44 -29.31
C LYS A 225 -18.68 -21.29 -28.07
N GLU A 226 -19.59 -22.26 -27.84
CA GLU A 226 -19.49 -23.28 -26.81
C GLU A 226 -19.19 -24.65 -27.45
N TYR A 227 -18.28 -25.41 -26.84
CA TYR A 227 -17.92 -26.77 -27.20
C TYR A 227 -18.22 -27.71 -26.05
N LYS A 228 -18.85 -28.85 -26.37
CA LYS A 228 -18.97 -29.95 -25.40
C LYS A 228 -17.69 -30.78 -25.42
N LEU A 229 -17.18 -31.11 -24.27
CA LEU A 229 -15.98 -31.92 -24.11
C LEU A 229 -16.34 -33.41 -24.09
N THR A 230 -15.48 -34.19 -24.73
CA THR A 230 -15.46 -35.65 -24.61
C THR A 230 -14.15 -36.08 -23.94
N LYS A 231 -14.11 -37.26 -23.35
CA LYS A 231 -12.89 -37.81 -22.75
C LYS A 231 -11.74 -37.81 -23.76
N GLY A 232 -10.58 -37.33 -23.32
CA GLY A 232 -9.37 -37.25 -24.13
C GLY A 232 -9.21 -35.94 -24.88
N SER A 233 -8.65 -35.96 -26.08
CA SER A 233 -8.33 -34.76 -26.87
C SER A 233 -9.54 -34.24 -27.63
N ASN A 234 -9.87 -32.95 -27.44
CA ASN A 234 -10.94 -32.27 -28.13
C ASN A 234 -10.38 -31.19 -29.04
N LEU A 235 -10.87 -31.16 -30.29
CA LEU A 235 -10.50 -30.14 -31.29
C LEU A 235 -11.43 -28.94 -31.14
N ILE A 236 -10.84 -27.77 -30.97
CA ILE A 236 -11.53 -26.49 -30.88
C ILE A 236 -11.09 -25.62 -32.07
N SER A 237 -12.02 -25.33 -32.99
CA SER A 237 -11.77 -24.43 -34.12
C SER A 237 -11.88 -22.99 -33.65
N ILE A 238 -10.87 -22.19 -33.97
CA ILE A 238 -10.88 -20.74 -33.75
C ILE A 238 -11.39 -20.09 -35.04
N PRO A 239 -12.52 -19.36 -34.99
CA PRO A 239 -13.11 -18.74 -36.17
C PRO A 239 -12.27 -17.59 -36.75
#